data_1ffca6a8a0e6d7db829eac21d6553a05
#
_entry.id   1ffca6a8a0e6d7db829eac21d6553a05
#
_cell.length_a   1.000
_cell.length_b   1.000
_cell.length_c   1.000
_cell.angle_alpha   90.00
_cell.angle_beta   90.00
_cell.angle_gamma   90.00
#
_symmetry.space_group_name_H-M   'P 1'
#
loop_
_entity.id
_entity.type
_entity.pdbx_description
1 polymer ?
#
loop_
_entity_poly.entity_id
_entity_poly.type
_entity_poly.pdbx_seq_one_letter_code
_entity_poly.pdbx_strand_id
1 'polypeptide(L)'
;MSIEVRKKLKEIIGNQGIGIIEDQKRLENLLRDYCPQNRREVRALIDALKEGVPEEIKAGGKGLDNLLRARLVKRLQDNVGLNDELIRWSIDSWSEALGVKCEVVKKPDAGSKEVPEVSVKSISLNLGKGINLEMVLVPAGKFVMGSPEGEKGRDNDEDQHEVTITKPFYMGKYEVTQHQWEEVMGNSPSYYKGAKLPVHNVSWNECQEFIQKFNSKGKGGYRLPTEAEWEYAARARTTMAYSFGDSITHQEANYRGSKIGKPVPVGSYKANAFGLYDMHGNVWEWCEDKYGEYYKDAITDPRSCDFGVHCVLRGGSFNYGARNSRSANRGNGSPVSRLNSDGFRLARTC
;
A
#
# COMPACT_ATOMS: atom_id res chain seq x y z
N MET A 1 -14.21 -14.90 7.78
CA MET A 1 -15.36 -14.28 8.47
C MET A 1 -16.57 -15.19 8.36
N SER A 2 -17.30 -15.37 9.45
CA SER A 2 -18.37 -16.37 9.53
C SER A 2 -19.64 -15.91 8.81
N ILE A 3 -20.06 -16.67 7.79
CA ILE A 3 -21.33 -16.52 7.08
C ILE A 3 -22.49 -16.87 8.02
N GLU A 4 -22.27 -17.78 8.96
CA GLU A 4 -23.28 -18.25 9.94
C GLU A 4 -23.75 -17.12 10.86
N VAL A 5 -22.81 -16.35 11.45
CA VAL A 5 -23.13 -15.23 12.32
C VAL A 5 -23.95 -14.16 11.59
N ARG A 6 -23.60 -13.87 10.33
CA ARG A 6 -24.35 -12.92 9.49
C ARG A 6 -25.78 -13.40 9.23
N LYS A 7 -25.94 -14.68 8.89
CA LYS A 7 -27.27 -15.27 8.69
C LYS A 7 -28.10 -15.20 9.97
N LYS A 8 -27.50 -15.52 11.12
CA LYS A 8 -28.21 -15.47 12.41
C LYS A 8 -28.59 -14.06 12.81
N LEU A 9 -27.75 -13.05 12.60
CA LEU A 9 -28.10 -11.65 12.82
C LEU A 9 -29.35 -11.27 12.00
N LYS A 10 -29.38 -11.62 10.71
CA LYS A 10 -30.51 -11.36 9.82
C LYS A 10 -31.77 -12.08 10.26
N GLU A 11 -31.68 -13.33 10.69
CA GLU A 11 -32.78 -14.14 11.20
C GLU A 11 -33.34 -13.55 12.50
N ILE A 12 -32.49 -13.13 13.44
CA ILE A 12 -32.90 -12.51 14.71
C ILE A 12 -33.66 -11.22 14.42
N ILE A 13 -33.15 -10.35 13.57
CA ILE A 13 -33.80 -9.09 13.20
C ILE A 13 -35.12 -9.35 12.48
N GLY A 14 -35.18 -10.35 11.59
CA GLY A 14 -36.41 -10.74 10.88
C GLY A 14 -37.51 -11.25 11.84
N ASN A 15 -37.14 -12.04 12.86
CA ASN A 15 -38.07 -12.68 13.78
C ASN A 15 -38.49 -11.77 14.95
N GLN A 16 -37.57 -10.95 15.48
CA GLN A 16 -37.80 -10.09 16.64
C GLN A 16 -38.16 -8.64 16.27
N GLY A 17 -38.06 -8.32 14.98
CA GLY A 17 -38.16 -6.95 14.48
C GLY A 17 -36.94 -6.10 14.78
N ILE A 18 -36.88 -4.95 14.12
CA ILE A 18 -35.71 -4.04 14.19
C ILE A 18 -35.52 -3.44 15.61
N GLY A 19 -36.55 -3.39 16.43
CA GLY A 19 -36.49 -2.90 17.83
C GLY A 19 -35.49 -3.68 18.70
N ILE A 20 -35.08 -4.88 18.30
CA ILE A 20 -34.05 -5.67 19.04
C ILE A 20 -32.69 -4.94 19.11
N ILE A 21 -32.41 -4.00 18.21
CA ILE A 21 -31.17 -3.21 18.26
C ILE A 21 -31.10 -2.27 19.46
N GLU A 22 -32.26 -1.87 20.02
CA GLU A 22 -32.34 -1.04 21.23
C GLU A 22 -32.01 -1.85 22.51
N ASP A 23 -32.22 -3.17 22.47
CA ASP A 23 -31.83 -4.09 23.55
C ASP A 23 -30.51 -4.82 23.21
N GLN A 24 -29.42 -4.06 23.28
CA GLN A 24 -28.09 -4.56 22.96
C GLN A 24 -27.70 -5.84 23.71
N LYS A 25 -28.05 -5.92 24.99
CA LYS A 25 -27.73 -7.06 25.86
C LYS A 25 -28.46 -8.32 25.41
N ARG A 26 -29.73 -8.19 25.06
CA ARG A 26 -30.54 -9.29 24.56
C ARG A 26 -30.02 -9.79 23.21
N LEU A 27 -29.71 -8.87 22.30
CA LEU A 27 -29.14 -9.22 20.98
C LEU A 27 -27.79 -9.93 21.12
N GLU A 28 -26.91 -9.42 21.99
CA GLU A 28 -25.63 -10.06 22.30
C GLU A 28 -25.78 -11.48 22.82
N ASN A 29 -26.70 -11.70 23.78
CA ASN A 29 -26.95 -13.03 24.32
C ASN A 29 -27.49 -13.99 23.26
N LEU A 30 -28.44 -13.57 22.44
CA LEU A 30 -28.97 -14.38 21.34
C LEU A 30 -27.86 -14.76 20.34
N LEU A 31 -27.03 -13.82 19.95
CA LEU A 31 -25.91 -14.11 19.03
C LEU A 31 -24.88 -15.06 19.65
N ARG A 32 -24.58 -14.92 20.93
CA ARG A 32 -23.68 -15.83 21.66
C ARG A 32 -24.24 -17.24 21.78
N ASP A 33 -25.55 -17.37 22.04
CA ASP A 33 -26.22 -18.66 22.17
C ASP A 33 -26.27 -19.40 20.82
N TYR A 34 -26.57 -18.69 19.73
CA TYR A 34 -26.63 -19.28 18.39
C TYR A 34 -25.27 -19.49 17.74
N CYS A 35 -24.25 -18.71 18.11
CA CYS A 35 -22.93 -18.74 17.50
C CYS A 35 -21.79 -18.80 18.54
N PRO A 36 -21.76 -19.82 19.43
CA PRO A 36 -20.83 -19.87 20.57
C PRO A 36 -19.37 -19.95 20.17
N GLN A 37 -19.07 -20.46 18.98
CA GLN A 37 -17.71 -20.59 18.45
C GLN A 37 -17.18 -19.31 17.78
N ASN A 38 -18.06 -18.32 17.50
CA ASN A 38 -17.75 -17.11 16.72
C ASN A 38 -17.67 -15.87 17.61
N ARG A 39 -17.05 -15.97 18.78
CA ARG A 39 -17.01 -14.89 19.80
C ARG A 39 -16.45 -13.58 19.26
N ARG A 40 -15.51 -13.66 18.34
CA ARG A 40 -14.84 -12.48 17.75
C ARG A 40 -15.76 -11.71 16.81
N GLU A 41 -16.48 -12.42 15.95
CA GLU A 41 -17.45 -11.85 15.02
C GLU A 41 -18.67 -11.30 15.77
N VAL A 42 -19.17 -12.01 16.76
CA VAL A 42 -20.28 -11.52 17.62
C VAL A 42 -19.87 -10.23 18.31
N ARG A 43 -18.66 -10.17 18.89
CA ARG A 43 -18.16 -8.94 19.51
C ARG A 43 -18.10 -7.79 18.51
N ALA A 44 -17.60 -8.01 17.29
CA ALA A 44 -17.53 -6.96 16.29
C ALA A 44 -18.90 -6.40 15.89
N LEU A 45 -19.94 -7.24 15.82
CA LEU A 45 -21.29 -6.80 15.55
C LEU A 45 -21.84 -5.93 16.69
N ILE A 46 -21.58 -6.32 17.94
CA ILE A 46 -22.06 -5.59 19.11
C ILE A 46 -21.30 -4.27 19.30
N ASP A 47 -19.99 -4.26 19.03
CA ASP A 47 -19.20 -3.04 19.08
C ASP A 47 -19.66 -2.06 17.98
N ALA A 48 -19.95 -2.53 16.77
CA ALA A 48 -20.55 -1.72 15.71
C ALA A 48 -21.95 -1.18 16.08
N LEU A 49 -22.77 -1.99 16.79
CA LEU A 49 -24.06 -1.55 17.31
C LEU A 49 -23.89 -0.41 18.32
N LYS A 50 -22.97 -0.53 19.28
CA LYS A 50 -22.68 0.51 20.28
C LYS A 50 -22.24 1.83 19.68
N GLU A 51 -21.57 1.76 18.55
CA GLU A 51 -21.11 2.93 17.78
C GLU A 51 -22.19 3.50 16.84
N GLY A 52 -23.45 3.02 16.92
CA GLY A 52 -24.58 3.55 16.17
C GLY A 52 -24.54 3.23 14.66
N VAL A 53 -23.83 2.17 14.28
CA VAL A 53 -23.71 1.77 12.86
C VAL A 53 -25.06 1.40 12.24
N PRO A 54 -25.93 0.59 12.88
CA PRO A 54 -27.22 0.23 12.31
C PRO A 54 -28.15 1.42 12.08
N GLU A 55 -28.15 2.38 13.02
CA GLU A 55 -28.98 3.58 12.97
C GLU A 55 -28.59 4.47 11.78
N GLU A 56 -27.28 4.68 11.55
CA GLU A 56 -26.81 5.49 10.44
C GLU A 56 -27.02 4.80 9.08
N ILE A 57 -26.84 3.48 9.01
CA ILE A 57 -27.16 2.72 7.80
C ILE A 57 -28.64 2.88 7.43
N LYS A 58 -29.53 2.83 8.43
CA LYS A 58 -30.97 3.01 8.24
C LYS A 58 -31.32 4.44 7.85
N ALA A 59 -30.70 5.45 8.46
CA ALA A 59 -30.93 6.86 8.16
C ALA A 59 -30.48 7.27 6.75
N GLY A 60 -29.51 6.55 6.16
CA GLY A 60 -29.01 6.80 4.81
C GLY A 60 -30.01 6.52 3.66
N GLY A 61 -31.15 5.90 3.94
CA GLY A 61 -32.40 5.80 3.14
C GLY A 61 -32.33 5.21 1.73
N LYS A 62 -31.24 5.34 1.01
CA LYS A 62 -31.07 4.88 -0.39
C LYS A 62 -30.02 3.77 -0.57
N GLY A 63 -29.33 3.39 0.48
CA GLY A 63 -28.24 2.41 0.42
C GLY A 63 -27.01 2.86 1.21
N LEU A 64 -26.15 1.92 1.54
CA LEU A 64 -24.85 2.20 2.13
C LEU A 64 -23.90 2.66 1.01
N ASP A 65 -23.81 3.97 0.80
CA ASP A 65 -22.87 4.55 -0.17
C ASP A 65 -21.41 4.47 0.33
N ASN A 66 -20.46 4.70 -0.58
CA ASN A 66 -19.05 4.59 -0.28
C ASN A 66 -18.56 5.62 0.74
N LEU A 67 -19.20 6.81 0.81
CA LEU A 67 -18.81 7.88 1.73
C LEU A 67 -19.25 7.56 3.16
N LEU A 68 -20.51 7.14 3.33
CA LEU A 68 -21.04 6.67 4.62
C LEU A 68 -20.23 5.47 5.12
N ARG A 69 -19.96 4.50 4.24
CA ARG A 69 -19.16 3.32 4.58
C ARG A 69 -17.75 3.69 5.05
N ALA A 70 -17.06 4.58 4.35
CA ALA A 70 -15.72 5.04 4.75
C ALA A 70 -15.74 5.75 6.11
N ARG A 71 -16.74 6.58 6.37
CA ARG A 71 -16.93 7.26 7.66
C ARG A 71 -17.17 6.26 8.81
N LEU A 72 -18.03 5.25 8.59
CA LEU A 72 -18.29 4.21 9.58
C LEU A 72 -17.05 3.36 9.87
N VAL A 73 -16.31 2.99 8.83
CA VAL A 73 -15.05 2.25 8.97
C VAL A 73 -14.07 3.04 9.83
N LYS A 74 -13.85 4.32 9.51
CA LYS A 74 -12.92 5.19 10.25
C LYS A 74 -13.32 5.30 11.72
N ARG A 75 -14.60 5.56 12.02
CA ARG A 75 -15.08 5.66 13.39
C ARG A 75 -14.85 4.37 14.20
N LEU A 76 -15.14 3.21 13.62
CA LEU A 76 -14.89 1.93 14.29
C LEU A 76 -13.38 1.63 14.47
N GLN A 77 -12.54 2.06 13.55
CA GLN A 77 -11.08 1.99 13.70
C GLN A 77 -10.61 2.83 14.88
N ASP A 78 -11.11 4.06 14.99
CA ASP A 78 -10.69 5.02 16.02
C ASP A 78 -11.18 4.63 17.42
N ASN A 79 -12.40 4.06 17.54
CA ASN A 79 -13.08 3.86 18.82
C ASN A 79 -13.00 2.42 19.37
N VAL A 80 -12.85 1.41 18.50
CA VAL A 80 -13.09 0.01 18.92
C VAL A 80 -11.84 -0.87 18.87
N GLY A 81 -10.79 -0.48 18.13
CA GLY A 81 -9.54 -1.22 18.06
C GLY A 81 -9.64 -2.60 17.38
N LEU A 82 -10.65 -2.82 16.56
CA LEU A 82 -10.81 -4.01 15.73
C LEU A 82 -9.97 -3.90 14.45
N ASN A 83 -9.59 -5.05 13.87
CA ASN A 83 -8.91 -5.04 12.58
C ASN A 83 -9.87 -4.65 11.43
N ASP A 84 -9.32 -4.10 10.36
CA ASP A 84 -10.05 -3.53 9.24
C ASP A 84 -11.01 -4.53 8.56
N GLU A 85 -10.61 -5.78 8.42
CA GLU A 85 -11.42 -6.84 7.82
C GLU A 85 -12.69 -7.12 8.65
N LEU A 86 -12.55 -7.15 9.97
CA LEU A 86 -13.64 -7.41 10.88
C LEU A 86 -14.60 -6.22 10.99
N ILE A 87 -14.07 -5.00 10.93
CA ILE A 87 -14.84 -3.76 10.87
C ILE A 87 -15.71 -3.74 9.60
N ARG A 88 -15.11 -3.93 8.43
CA ARG A 88 -15.84 -3.95 7.16
C ARG A 88 -16.89 -5.06 7.12
N TRP A 89 -16.52 -6.23 7.60
CA TRP A 89 -17.44 -7.36 7.71
C TRP A 89 -18.63 -7.04 8.64
N SER A 90 -18.41 -6.37 9.77
CA SER A 90 -19.50 -6.01 10.69
C SER A 90 -20.47 -4.99 10.06
N ILE A 91 -19.97 -3.96 9.38
CA ILE A 91 -20.77 -2.97 8.65
C ILE A 91 -21.61 -3.65 7.55
N ASP A 92 -21.00 -4.53 6.76
CA ASP A 92 -21.68 -5.27 5.69
C ASP A 92 -22.75 -6.22 6.26
N SER A 93 -22.47 -6.83 7.41
CA SER A 93 -23.42 -7.72 8.09
C SER A 93 -24.64 -6.95 8.60
N TRP A 94 -24.43 -5.76 9.14
CA TRP A 94 -25.53 -4.87 9.54
C TRP A 94 -26.33 -4.38 8.34
N SER A 95 -25.67 -3.97 7.26
CA SER A 95 -26.36 -3.54 6.03
C SER A 95 -27.26 -4.64 5.47
N GLU A 96 -26.74 -5.88 5.38
CA GLU A 96 -27.51 -7.03 4.92
C GLU A 96 -28.68 -7.38 5.85
N ALA A 97 -28.46 -7.34 7.18
CA ALA A 97 -29.47 -7.67 8.16
C ALA A 97 -30.62 -6.65 8.18
N LEU A 98 -30.32 -5.38 7.90
CA LEU A 98 -31.30 -4.29 7.79
C LEU A 98 -31.97 -4.21 6.41
N GLY A 99 -31.59 -5.07 5.45
CA GLY A 99 -32.13 -5.05 4.09
C GLY A 99 -31.73 -3.81 3.29
N VAL A 100 -30.74 -3.05 3.76
CA VAL A 100 -30.20 -1.89 3.05
C VAL A 100 -29.22 -2.41 2.00
N LYS A 101 -29.50 -2.12 0.73
CA LYS A 101 -28.59 -2.53 -0.35
C LYS A 101 -27.26 -1.79 -0.15
N CYS A 102 -26.22 -2.53 0.16
CA CYS A 102 -24.88 -2.04 -0.12
C CYS A 102 -24.83 -1.74 -1.61
N GLU A 103 -24.44 -0.55 -2.02
CA GLU A 103 -23.89 -0.38 -3.34
C GLU A 103 -22.55 -1.14 -3.38
N VAL A 104 -22.68 -2.46 -3.37
CA VAL A 104 -21.57 -3.34 -3.70
C VAL A 104 -21.27 -3.01 -5.15
N VAL A 105 -20.08 -2.51 -5.42
CA VAL A 105 -19.47 -2.78 -6.71
C VAL A 105 -19.52 -4.30 -6.84
N LYS A 106 -20.55 -4.80 -7.58
CA LYS A 106 -20.72 -6.22 -7.83
C LYS A 106 -19.40 -6.71 -8.41
N LYS A 107 -18.87 -7.81 -7.86
CA LYS A 107 -18.04 -8.68 -8.71
C LYS A 107 -18.87 -8.93 -9.96
N PRO A 108 -18.39 -8.61 -11.15
CA PRO A 108 -19.15 -8.86 -12.37
C PRO A 108 -19.41 -10.36 -12.48
N ASP A 109 -20.71 -10.71 -12.64
CA ASP A 109 -21.09 -12.03 -13.13
C ASP A 109 -20.41 -12.23 -14.49
N ALA A 110 -19.97 -13.45 -14.76
CA ALA A 110 -19.38 -13.84 -16.03
C ALA A 110 -20.43 -13.62 -17.15
N GLY A 111 -20.44 -12.41 -17.75
CA GLY A 111 -21.37 -12.12 -18.87
C GLY A 111 -21.78 -10.66 -19.09
N SER A 112 -21.44 -9.68 -18.23
CA SER A 112 -21.75 -8.26 -18.46
C SER A 112 -20.49 -7.41 -18.45
N LYS A 113 -20.38 -6.54 -19.45
CA LYS A 113 -19.29 -5.61 -19.75
C LYS A 113 -18.55 -5.12 -18.49
N GLU A 114 -17.32 -5.56 -18.36
CA GLU A 114 -16.35 -5.20 -17.36
C GLU A 114 -16.30 -3.67 -17.17
N VAL A 115 -16.54 -3.19 -15.92
CA VAL A 115 -15.78 -2.06 -15.45
C VAL A 115 -14.35 -2.59 -15.41
N PRO A 116 -13.38 -2.03 -16.12
CA PRO A 116 -12.11 -2.67 -16.28
C PRO A 116 -11.52 -2.88 -14.88
N GLU A 117 -11.40 -4.14 -14.46
CA GLU A 117 -10.27 -4.54 -13.67
C GLU A 117 -9.12 -3.80 -14.34
N VAL A 118 -8.47 -2.86 -13.63
CA VAL A 118 -7.30 -2.22 -14.21
C VAL A 118 -6.36 -3.39 -14.44
N SER A 119 -6.43 -3.98 -15.63
CA SER A 119 -5.49 -5.02 -16.00
C SER A 119 -4.17 -4.30 -15.90
N VAL A 120 -3.45 -4.60 -14.82
CA VAL A 120 -2.16 -4.00 -14.54
C VAL A 120 -1.31 -4.35 -15.73
N LYS A 121 -1.25 -3.41 -16.69
CA LYS A 121 -0.41 -3.62 -17.88
C LYS A 121 1.00 -3.82 -17.38
N SER A 122 1.52 -5.01 -17.54
CA SER A 122 2.88 -5.35 -17.14
C SER A 122 3.67 -5.79 -18.37
N ILE A 123 4.96 -5.56 -18.28
CA ILE A 123 5.94 -6.10 -19.23
C ILE A 123 6.92 -6.97 -18.46
N SER A 124 7.40 -8.01 -19.13
CA SER A 124 8.45 -8.88 -18.61
C SER A 124 9.62 -8.85 -19.58
N LEU A 125 10.80 -8.59 -19.05
CA LEU A 125 12.06 -8.47 -19.77
C LEU A 125 12.92 -9.66 -19.41
N ASN A 126 13.26 -10.47 -20.39
CA ASN A 126 14.20 -11.58 -20.19
C ASN A 126 15.64 -11.05 -20.24
N LEU A 127 16.38 -11.21 -19.13
CA LEU A 127 17.77 -10.80 -18.98
C LEU A 127 18.77 -11.89 -19.42
N GLY A 128 18.28 -13.05 -19.79
CA GLY A 128 19.07 -14.25 -20.03
C GLY A 128 18.90 -15.29 -18.92
N LYS A 129 19.27 -16.54 -19.18
CA LYS A 129 19.25 -17.66 -18.23
C LYS A 129 17.93 -17.86 -17.45
N GLY A 130 16.79 -17.45 -18.02
CA GLY A 130 15.49 -17.53 -17.37
C GLY A 130 15.23 -16.46 -16.30
N ILE A 131 16.11 -15.43 -16.21
CA ILE A 131 15.96 -14.32 -15.29
C ILE A 131 15.06 -13.28 -15.94
N ASN A 132 13.94 -12.96 -15.29
CA ASN A 132 13.01 -11.96 -15.79
C ASN A 132 13.00 -10.74 -14.86
N LEU A 133 12.81 -9.56 -15.45
CA LEU A 133 12.51 -8.32 -14.76
C LEU A 133 11.09 -7.89 -15.14
N GLU A 134 10.20 -7.87 -14.16
CA GLU A 134 8.81 -7.49 -14.35
C GLU A 134 8.62 -6.02 -14.03
N MET A 135 7.88 -5.31 -14.88
CA MET A 135 7.51 -3.92 -14.66
C MET A 135 6.01 -3.72 -14.83
N VAL A 136 5.47 -2.81 -14.07
CA VAL A 136 4.04 -2.47 -14.04
C VAL A 136 3.85 -1.08 -14.62
N LEU A 137 2.83 -0.89 -15.45
CA LEU A 137 2.45 0.43 -15.96
C LEU A 137 1.71 1.22 -14.87
N VAL A 138 2.35 2.30 -14.41
CA VAL A 138 1.75 3.28 -13.52
C VAL A 138 1.07 4.35 -14.38
N PRO A 139 -0.23 4.63 -14.21
CA PRO A 139 -0.94 5.60 -15.04
C PRO A 139 -0.48 7.04 -14.74
N ALA A 140 -0.64 7.94 -15.70
CA ALA A 140 -0.57 9.37 -15.46
C ALA A 140 -1.65 9.80 -14.45
N GLY A 141 -1.40 10.89 -13.70
CA GLY A 141 -2.37 11.38 -12.73
C GLY A 141 -1.82 12.51 -11.85
N LYS A 142 -2.64 12.91 -10.91
CA LYS A 142 -2.32 13.93 -9.91
C LYS A 142 -2.38 13.34 -8.51
N PHE A 143 -1.55 13.84 -7.63
CA PHE A 143 -1.58 13.49 -6.20
C PHE A 143 -1.03 14.62 -5.35
N VAL A 144 -1.27 14.54 -4.06
CA VAL A 144 -0.63 15.42 -3.08
C VAL A 144 0.62 14.68 -2.57
N MET A 145 1.79 15.20 -2.89
CA MET A 145 3.09 14.73 -2.41
C MET A 145 3.37 15.31 -1.03
N GLY A 146 4.04 14.55 -0.17
CA GLY A 146 4.29 14.95 1.21
C GLY A 146 3.21 14.47 2.18
N SER A 147 3.29 14.88 3.44
CA SER A 147 2.38 14.44 4.51
C SER A 147 1.69 15.62 5.20
N PRO A 148 0.42 15.46 5.66
CA PRO A 148 -0.27 16.49 6.42
C PRO A 148 0.41 16.70 7.79
N GLU A 149 0.30 17.90 8.36
CA GLU A 149 0.91 18.27 9.65
C GLU A 149 0.60 17.31 10.80
N GLY A 150 -0.59 16.69 10.77
CA GLY A 150 -1.03 15.74 11.79
C GLY A 150 -0.58 14.29 11.55
N GLU A 151 0.15 13.97 10.48
CA GLU A 151 0.57 12.59 10.21
C GLU A 151 1.60 12.12 11.22
N LYS A 152 1.32 11.00 11.88
CA LYS A 152 2.20 10.45 12.91
C LYS A 152 3.57 10.07 12.34
N GLY A 153 4.61 10.69 12.85
CA GLY A 153 5.98 10.43 12.43
C GLY A 153 6.44 11.26 11.24
N ARG A 154 5.66 12.30 10.87
CA ARG A 154 6.06 13.30 9.87
C ARG A 154 7.38 13.95 10.22
N ASP A 155 8.20 14.21 9.23
CA ASP A 155 9.40 15.03 9.30
C ASP A 155 9.17 16.41 8.63
N ASN A 156 9.95 17.43 8.97
CA ASN A 156 9.71 18.81 8.54
C ASN A 156 9.98 19.08 7.04
N ASP A 157 10.52 18.11 6.33
CA ASP A 157 10.85 18.16 4.91
C ASP A 157 9.80 17.46 4.02
N GLU A 158 8.62 17.18 4.57
CA GLU A 158 7.51 16.50 3.90
C GLU A 158 6.33 17.46 3.60
N ASP A 159 6.60 18.72 3.27
CA ASP A 159 5.55 19.71 3.01
C ASP A 159 4.66 19.32 1.82
N GLN A 160 3.34 19.42 2.05
CA GLN A 160 2.37 19.01 1.04
C GLN A 160 2.29 19.98 -0.13
N HIS A 161 2.34 19.45 -1.35
CA HIS A 161 2.11 20.19 -2.59
C HIS A 161 1.49 19.29 -3.67
N GLU A 162 0.74 19.87 -4.60
CA GLU A 162 0.15 19.09 -5.69
C GLU A 162 1.20 18.76 -6.76
N VAL A 163 1.28 17.47 -7.13
CA VAL A 163 2.14 17.00 -8.21
C VAL A 163 1.30 16.40 -9.32
N THR A 164 1.60 16.76 -10.57
CA THR A 164 1.02 16.17 -11.77
C THR A 164 2.07 15.32 -12.48
N ILE A 165 1.82 14.01 -12.62
CA ILE A 165 2.57 13.10 -13.49
C ILE A 165 1.83 13.05 -14.84
N THR A 166 2.40 13.67 -15.88
CA THR A 166 1.68 13.86 -17.15
C THR A 166 1.66 12.65 -18.05
N LYS A 167 2.62 11.73 -17.90
CA LYS A 167 2.76 10.55 -18.75
C LYS A 167 2.77 9.28 -17.92
N PRO A 168 2.13 8.21 -18.39
CA PRO A 168 2.30 6.91 -17.76
C PRO A 168 3.76 6.47 -17.88
N PHE A 169 4.20 5.67 -16.92
CA PHE A 169 5.56 5.11 -16.90
C PHE A 169 5.53 3.68 -16.37
N TYR A 170 6.51 2.89 -16.75
CA TYR A 170 6.71 1.58 -16.15
C TYR A 170 7.59 1.70 -14.92
N MET A 171 7.21 0.99 -13.86
CA MET A 171 8.01 0.86 -12.63
C MET A 171 8.27 -0.61 -12.34
N GLY A 172 9.47 -0.95 -11.88
CA GLY A 172 9.80 -2.31 -11.45
C GLY A 172 8.78 -2.81 -10.44
N LYS A 173 8.16 -3.95 -10.75
CA LYS A 173 7.17 -4.58 -9.88
C LYS A 173 7.75 -4.86 -8.49
N TYR A 174 9.03 -5.13 -8.43
CA TYR A 174 9.86 -5.39 -7.27
C TYR A 174 11.10 -4.51 -7.28
N GLU A 175 11.81 -4.46 -6.16
CA GLU A 175 13.20 -4.03 -6.13
C GLU A 175 14.04 -4.91 -7.06
N VAL A 176 15.14 -4.41 -7.60
CA VAL A 176 16.09 -5.21 -8.38
C VAL A 176 16.68 -6.30 -7.49
N THR A 177 16.56 -7.56 -7.93
CA THR A 177 17.05 -8.70 -7.17
C THR A 177 18.56 -8.91 -7.35
N GLN A 178 19.18 -9.62 -6.42
CA GLN A 178 20.60 -9.96 -6.51
C GLN A 178 20.91 -10.77 -7.77
N HIS A 179 20.01 -11.67 -8.18
CA HIS A 179 20.18 -12.45 -9.41
C HIS A 179 20.13 -11.57 -10.67
N GLN A 180 19.23 -10.57 -10.72
CA GLN A 180 19.18 -9.60 -11.82
C GLN A 180 20.43 -8.72 -11.84
N TRP A 181 20.90 -8.27 -10.69
CA TRP A 181 22.13 -7.50 -10.57
C TRP A 181 23.35 -8.29 -11.06
N GLU A 182 23.50 -9.54 -10.59
CA GLU A 182 24.61 -10.40 -10.96
C GLU A 182 24.67 -10.69 -12.45
N GLU A 183 23.52 -10.88 -13.12
CA GLU A 183 23.45 -11.11 -14.57
C GLU A 183 23.89 -9.87 -15.37
N VAL A 184 23.66 -8.66 -14.86
CA VAL A 184 24.04 -7.40 -15.54
C VAL A 184 25.47 -7.00 -15.20
N MET A 185 25.83 -7.06 -13.90
CA MET A 185 27.08 -6.49 -13.37
C MET A 185 28.21 -7.52 -13.22
N GLY A 186 27.87 -8.81 -13.11
CA GLY A 186 28.84 -9.90 -12.94
C GLY A 186 29.44 -10.03 -11.54
N ASN A 187 28.86 -9.33 -10.55
CA ASN A 187 29.29 -9.38 -9.15
C ASN A 187 28.10 -9.44 -8.18
N SER A 188 28.38 -9.67 -6.90
CA SER A 188 27.35 -9.78 -5.85
C SER A 188 27.73 -8.95 -4.62
N PRO A 189 27.38 -7.66 -4.55
CA PRO A 189 27.81 -6.74 -3.49
C PRO A 189 27.07 -6.93 -2.18
N SER A 190 25.86 -7.48 -2.20
CA SER A 190 24.96 -7.59 -1.05
C SER A 190 25.56 -8.37 0.12
N TYR A 191 25.30 -7.91 1.35
CA TYR A 191 25.76 -8.58 2.56
C TYR A 191 24.99 -9.88 2.81
N TYR A 192 23.66 -9.82 2.82
CA TYR A 192 22.79 -10.99 2.91
C TYR A 192 22.64 -11.60 1.52
N LYS A 193 22.97 -12.90 1.37
CA LYS A 193 22.96 -13.56 0.08
C LYS A 193 21.67 -14.31 -0.22
N GLY A 194 21.17 -14.18 -1.44
CA GLY A 194 20.00 -14.91 -1.93
C GLY A 194 19.49 -14.37 -3.27
N ALA A 195 19.31 -15.25 -4.23
CA ALA A 195 18.95 -14.88 -5.62
C ALA A 195 17.69 -13.99 -5.71
N LYS A 196 16.68 -14.24 -4.87
CA LYS A 196 15.41 -13.50 -4.82
C LYS A 196 15.41 -12.35 -3.81
N LEU A 197 16.48 -12.15 -3.05
CA LEU A 197 16.60 -10.98 -2.18
C LEU A 197 16.83 -9.72 -3.04
N PRO A 198 16.38 -8.54 -2.58
CA PRO A 198 16.77 -7.29 -3.24
C PRO A 198 18.29 -7.14 -3.20
N VAL A 199 18.86 -6.61 -4.28
CA VAL A 199 20.24 -6.16 -4.23
C VAL A 199 20.35 -5.03 -3.21
N HIS A 200 21.37 -5.06 -2.38
CA HIS A 200 21.68 -4.04 -1.39
C HIS A 200 23.18 -3.89 -1.22
N ASN A 201 23.61 -2.92 -0.42
CA ASN A 201 25.02 -2.53 -0.34
C ASN A 201 25.54 -2.02 -1.69
N VAL A 202 24.70 -1.27 -2.38
CA VAL A 202 24.96 -0.60 -3.66
C VAL A 202 24.79 0.91 -3.50
N SER A 203 25.71 1.67 -4.07
CA SER A 203 25.67 3.12 -4.11
C SER A 203 24.78 3.61 -5.26
N TRP A 204 24.35 4.89 -5.19
CA TRP A 204 23.61 5.53 -6.29
C TRP A 204 24.40 5.47 -7.61
N ASN A 205 25.72 5.73 -7.56
CA ASN A 205 26.59 5.65 -8.74
C ASN A 205 26.60 4.25 -9.37
N GLU A 206 26.64 3.19 -8.55
CA GLU A 206 26.60 1.82 -9.06
C GLU A 206 25.23 1.44 -9.62
N CYS A 207 24.16 2.01 -9.08
CA CYS A 207 22.82 1.87 -9.68
C CYS A 207 22.79 2.52 -11.07
N GLN A 208 23.43 3.68 -11.26
CA GLN A 208 23.55 4.31 -12.58
C GLN A 208 24.42 3.46 -13.55
N GLU A 209 25.51 2.87 -13.07
CA GLU A 209 26.31 1.93 -13.87
C GLU A 209 25.52 0.70 -14.30
N PHE A 210 24.74 0.12 -13.38
CA PHE A 210 23.82 -0.97 -13.70
C PHE A 210 22.85 -0.54 -14.81
N ILE A 211 22.22 0.62 -14.67
CA ILE A 211 21.24 1.15 -15.62
C ILE A 211 21.90 1.39 -16.99
N GLN A 212 23.11 1.94 -17.03
CA GLN A 212 23.85 2.17 -18.27
C GLN A 212 24.14 0.84 -18.98
N LYS A 213 24.67 -0.16 -18.26
CA LYS A 213 24.93 -1.50 -18.81
C LYS A 213 23.62 -2.19 -19.24
N PHE A 214 22.55 -2.04 -18.46
CA PHE A 214 21.26 -2.61 -18.79
C PHE A 214 20.69 -2.00 -20.08
N ASN A 215 20.75 -0.69 -20.22
CA ASN A 215 20.29 0.04 -21.39
C ASN A 215 21.08 -0.31 -22.65
N SER A 216 22.37 -0.60 -22.53
CA SER A 216 23.22 -0.98 -23.67
C SER A 216 22.88 -2.36 -24.25
N LYS A 217 22.25 -3.25 -23.45
CA LYS A 217 21.84 -4.59 -23.87
C LYS A 217 20.45 -4.65 -24.52
N GLY A 218 19.64 -3.58 -24.45
CA GLY A 218 18.24 -3.60 -24.86
C GLY A 218 17.76 -2.31 -25.53
N LYS A 219 16.44 -2.08 -25.49
CA LYS A 219 15.80 -0.92 -26.13
C LYS A 219 16.04 0.42 -25.43
N GLY A 220 16.75 0.45 -24.29
CA GLY A 220 17.03 1.65 -23.53
C GLY A 220 15.83 2.25 -22.77
N GLY A 221 16.05 3.43 -22.18
CA GLY A 221 15.00 4.20 -21.49
C GLY A 221 14.77 3.82 -20.02
N TYR A 222 15.54 2.89 -19.48
CA TYR A 222 15.51 2.56 -18.06
C TYR A 222 16.32 3.56 -17.25
N ARG A 223 15.83 3.88 -16.06
CA ARG A 223 16.38 4.87 -15.14
C ARG A 223 15.95 4.56 -13.71
N LEU A 224 16.43 5.29 -12.73
CA LEU A 224 15.79 5.35 -11.43
C LEU A 224 14.44 6.07 -11.55
N PRO A 225 13.46 5.79 -10.68
CA PRO A 225 12.26 6.64 -10.57
C PRO A 225 12.66 8.02 -10.04
N THR A 226 11.93 9.06 -10.45
CA THR A 226 12.01 10.32 -9.72
C THR A 226 11.39 10.15 -8.34
N GLU A 227 11.73 11.01 -7.39
CA GLU A 227 11.15 10.99 -6.05
C GLU A 227 9.61 11.08 -6.09
N ALA A 228 9.10 11.95 -6.95
CA ALA A 228 7.66 12.12 -7.14
C ALA A 228 6.99 10.89 -7.77
N GLU A 229 7.61 10.27 -8.78
CA GLU A 229 7.13 9.02 -9.36
C GLU A 229 7.11 7.89 -8.32
N TRP A 230 8.14 7.83 -7.47
CA TRP A 230 8.23 6.83 -6.42
C TRP A 230 7.09 6.99 -5.41
N GLU A 231 6.86 8.21 -4.88
CA GLU A 231 5.79 8.45 -3.90
C GLU A 231 4.40 8.25 -4.51
N TYR A 232 4.17 8.74 -5.74
CA TYR A 232 2.93 8.51 -6.49
C TYR A 232 2.62 7.02 -6.63
N ALA A 233 3.64 6.25 -7.00
CA ALA A 233 3.54 4.80 -7.15
C ALA A 233 3.36 4.07 -5.82
N ALA A 234 4.04 4.51 -4.75
CA ALA A 234 3.88 3.97 -3.41
C ALA A 234 2.47 4.19 -2.86
N ARG A 235 1.94 5.40 -2.99
CA ARG A 235 0.57 5.74 -2.56
C ARG A 235 -0.49 4.98 -3.33
N ALA A 236 -0.29 4.71 -4.61
CA ALA A 236 -1.23 3.98 -5.44
C ALA A 236 -2.70 4.45 -5.26
N ARG A 237 -2.92 5.79 -5.31
CA ARG A 237 -4.19 6.51 -5.13
C ARG A 237 -4.65 6.68 -3.69
N THR A 238 -3.88 6.31 -2.68
CA THR A 238 -4.22 6.60 -1.29
C THR A 238 -3.61 7.92 -0.83
N THR A 239 -4.18 8.50 0.22
CA THR A 239 -3.64 9.66 0.94
C THR A 239 -3.14 9.31 2.34
N MET A 240 -3.20 8.03 2.70
CA MET A 240 -2.79 7.49 4.00
C MET A 240 -1.27 7.41 4.12
N ALA A 241 -0.79 7.22 5.35
CA ALA A 241 0.65 7.10 5.62
C ALA A 241 1.32 5.93 4.85
N TYR A 242 0.58 4.83 4.64
CA TYR A 242 0.99 3.67 3.84
C TYR A 242 -0.09 3.35 2.81
N SER A 243 0.24 2.64 1.74
CA SER A 243 -0.74 2.27 0.69
C SER A 243 -1.90 1.39 1.18
N PHE A 244 -1.83 0.85 2.37
CA PHE A 244 -2.81 -0.05 2.98
C PHE A 244 -3.46 0.51 4.25
N GLY A 245 -3.11 1.72 4.72
CA GLY A 245 -3.68 2.36 5.91
C GLY A 245 -2.73 3.34 6.59
N ASP A 246 -3.12 3.82 7.78
CA ASP A 246 -2.32 4.76 8.58
C ASP A 246 -1.40 4.05 9.61
N SER A 247 -1.40 2.73 9.61
CA SER A 247 -0.54 1.91 10.47
C SER A 247 0.05 0.75 9.69
N ILE A 248 1.22 0.27 10.13
CA ILE A 248 1.97 -0.83 9.53
C ILE A 248 2.24 -1.91 10.57
N THR A 249 2.08 -3.17 10.19
CA THR A 249 2.45 -4.33 11.00
C THR A 249 3.41 -5.25 10.23
N HIS A 250 3.93 -6.26 10.92
CA HIS A 250 4.79 -7.27 10.31
C HIS A 250 4.08 -8.14 9.25
N GLN A 251 2.75 -8.01 9.10
CA GLN A 251 1.97 -8.71 8.08
C GLN A 251 1.96 -7.96 6.75
N GLU A 252 2.20 -6.64 6.77
CA GLU A 252 2.18 -5.79 5.59
C GLU A 252 3.56 -5.49 5.03
N ALA A 253 4.62 -5.50 5.87
CA ALA A 253 5.95 -5.10 5.43
C ALA A 253 7.10 -5.63 6.29
N ASN A 254 8.29 -5.66 5.71
CA ASN A 254 9.53 -5.97 6.42
C ASN A 254 10.22 -4.67 6.88
N TYR A 255 10.05 -4.35 8.14
CA TYR A 255 10.68 -3.21 8.82
C TYR A 255 11.21 -3.66 10.18
N ARG A 256 11.86 -2.78 10.95
CA ARG A 256 12.43 -3.16 12.26
C ARG A 256 11.42 -3.85 13.20
N GLY A 257 10.16 -3.43 13.14
CA GLY A 257 9.08 -4.03 13.94
C GLY A 257 8.71 -5.46 13.54
N SER A 258 9.06 -5.90 12.35
CA SER A 258 8.87 -7.29 11.91
C SER A 258 9.82 -8.27 12.63
N LYS A 259 10.91 -7.76 13.23
CA LYS A 259 11.93 -8.52 13.97
C LYS A 259 12.67 -9.58 13.12
N ILE A 260 12.61 -9.50 11.79
CA ILE A 260 13.32 -10.40 10.88
C ILE A 260 14.81 -10.04 10.82
N GLY A 261 15.15 -8.74 10.87
CA GLY A 261 16.53 -8.26 10.99
C GLY A 261 17.39 -8.40 9.72
N LYS A 262 16.78 -8.75 8.58
CA LYS A 262 17.43 -8.88 7.27
C LYS A 262 16.41 -8.70 6.15
N PRO A 263 16.84 -8.42 4.90
CA PRO A 263 15.93 -8.39 3.77
C PRO A 263 15.23 -9.73 3.55
N VAL A 264 14.01 -9.70 3.02
CA VAL A 264 13.25 -10.88 2.60
C VAL A 264 13.17 -10.95 1.07
N PRO A 265 12.86 -12.11 0.48
CA PRO A 265 12.63 -12.21 -0.96
C PRO A 265 11.62 -11.17 -1.43
N VAL A 266 11.89 -10.53 -2.57
CA VAL A 266 10.97 -9.55 -3.14
C VAL A 266 9.60 -10.18 -3.39
N GLY A 267 8.52 -9.41 -3.20
CA GLY A 267 7.16 -9.90 -3.36
C GLY A 267 6.65 -10.75 -2.18
N SER A 268 7.32 -10.71 -1.01
CA SER A 268 6.89 -11.45 0.17
C SER A 268 5.60 -10.93 0.81
N TYR A 269 5.19 -9.71 0.49
CA TYR A 269 4.00 -9.06 1.03
C TYR A 269 2.99 -8.76 -0.08
N LYS A 270 1.83 -8.23 0.29
CA LYS A 270 0.77 -7.88 -0.65
C LYS A 270 1.15 -6.65 -1.48
N ALA A 271 0.88 -6.70 -2.78
CA ALA A 271 1.04 -5.55 -3.66
C ALA A 271 0.06 -4.41 -3.32
N ASN A 272 0.46 -3.18 -3.62
CA ASN A 272 -0.43 -2.03 -3.59
C ASN A 272 -1.43 -2.04 -4.79
N ALA A 273 -2.30 -1.03 -4.89
CA ALA A 273 -3.34 -0.98 -5.91
C ALA A 273 -2.81 -0.81 -7.36
N PHE A 274 -1.52 -0.46 -7.54
CA PHE A 274 -0.87 -0.46 -8.84
C PHE A 274 -0.15 -1.78 -9.15
N GLY A 275 -0.15 -2.75 -8.24
CA GLY A 275 0.53 -4.03 -8.41
C GLY A 275 2.02 -4.01 -8.09
N LEU A 276 2.48 -3.01 -7.33
CA LEU A 276 3.86 -2.84 -6.87
C LEU A 276 4.02 -3.44 -5.47
N TYR A 277 5.10 -4.15 -5.27
CA TYR A 277 5.44 -4.83 -4.02
C TYR A 277 6.54 -4.09 -3.27
N ASP A 278 6.59 -4.32 -1.97
CA ASP A 278 7.66 -3.89 -1.07
C ASP A 278 7.94 -2.36 -1.06
N MET A 279 6.91 -1.54 -1.41
CA MET A 279 7.03 -0.07 -1.37
C MET A 279 7.17 0.49 0.05
N HIS A 280 7.03 -0.35 1.08
CA HIS A 280 7.08 0.00 2.49
C HIS A 280 8.01 -0.96 3.24
N GLY A 281 9.27 -0.62 3.39
CA GLY A 281 10.27 -1.43 4.07
C GLY A 281 11.15 -2.25 3.12
N ASN A 282 11.63 -3.38 3.56
CA ASN A 282 12.59 -4.28 2.94
C ASN A 282 13.95 -3.62 2.72
N VAL A 283 14.17 -2.83 1.66
CA VAL A 283 15.35 -1.98 1.48
C VAL A 283 14.95 -0.56 1.09
N TRP A 284 15.75 0.42 1.50
CA TRP A 284 15.66 1.78 0.97
C TRP A 284 15.93 1.77 -0.53
N GLU A 285 15.23 2.61 -1.27
CA GLU A 285 15.33 2.67 -2.72
C GLU A 285 15.87 4.01 -3.19
N TRP A 286 17.01 3.98 -3.89
CA TRP A 286 17.57 5.15 -4.55
C TRP A 286 16.62 5.70 -5.61
N CYS A 287 16.38 7.02 -5.57
CA CYS A 287 15.70 7.78 -6.60
C CYS A 287 16.69 8.55 -7.48
N GLU A 288 16.22 9.04 -8.64
CA GLU A 288 17.03 9.83 -9.56
C GLU A 288 17.46 11.17 -8.95
N ASP A 289 16.63 11.69 -8.05
CA ASP A 289 16.66 13.04 -7.52
C ASP A 289 17.79 13.28 -6.51
N LYS A 290 18.31 14.52 -6.53
CA LYS A 290 19.09 15.06 -5.43
C LYS A 290 18.17 15.49 -4.30
N TYR A 291 18.63 15.28 -3.06
CA TYR A 291 17.86 15.66 -1.89
C TYR A 291 17.92 17.17 -1.69
N GLY A 292 16.76 17.79 -1.56
CA GLY A 292 16.56 19.21 -1.34
C GLY A 292 15.18 19.53 -0.78
N GLU A 293 14.86 20.79 -0.60
CA GLU A 293 13.54 21.25 -0.16
C GLU A 293 12.49 20.96 -1.24
N TYR A 294 11.26 20.68 -0.81
CA TYR A 294 10.14 20.54 -1.73
C TYR A 294 9.73 21.90 -2.32
N TYR A 295 9.11 21.81 -3.49
CA TYR A 295 8.43 22.96 -4.09
C TYR A 295 7.24 23.36 -3.22
N LYS A 296 7.01 24.67 -3.09
CA LYS A 296 5.89 25.21 -2.30
C LYS A 296 4.58 25.21 -3.10
N ASP A 297 4.68 25.31 -4.43
CA ASP A 297 3.55 25.39 -5.34
C ASP A 297 3.33 24.08 -6.08
N ALA A 298 2.18 23.97 -6.75
CA ALA A 298 1.85 22.85 -7.62
C ALA A 298 2.87 22.71 -8.76
N ILE A 299 3.33 21.50 -9.01
CA ILE A 299 4.38 21.21 -9.98
C ILE A 299 4.02 20.07 -10.92
N THR A 300 4.56 20.09 -12.13
CA THR A 300 4.32 19.07 -13.15
C THR A 300 5.62 18.38 -13.50
N ASP A 301 5.61 17.02 -13.47
CA ASP A 301 6.74 16.15 -13.75
C ASP A 301 8.04 16.61 -13.06
N PRO A 302 8.03 16.84 -11.72
CA PRO A 302 9.18 17.38 -11.04
C PRO A 302 10.37 16.44 -11.17
N ARG A 303 11.51 17.04 -11.41
CA ARG A 303 12.83 16.44 -11.25
C ARG A 303 13.59 17.33 -10.29
N SER A 304 14.38 16.72 -9.42
CA SER A 304 15.08 17.47 -8.39
C SER A 304 15.92 18.61 -8.93
N CYS A 305 16.11 19.58 -8.06
CA CYS A 305 17.09 20.64 -8.26
C CYS A 305 18.51 20.07 -8.45
N ASP A 306 19.27 20.68 -9.35
CA ASP A 306 20.68 20.31 -9.66
C ASP A 306 21.66 20.59 -8.49
N PHE A 307 21.17 21.02 -7.32
CA PHE A 307 21.96 21.60 -6.22
C PHE A 307 22.01 20.73 -4.96
N GLY A 308 22.03 19.41 -5.03
CA GLY A 308 22.16 18.53 -3.86
C GLY A 308 23.43 17.69 -3.91
N VAL A 309 24.13 17.54 -2.78
CA VAL A 309 25.26 16.61 -2.65
C VAL A 309 24.83 15.19 -2.33
N HIS A 310 23.61 15.01 -1.78
CA HIS A 310 23.03 13.73 -1.46
C HIS A 310 21.95 13.36 -2.48
N CYS A 311 21.72 12.06 -2.66
CA CYS A 311 20.63 11.52 -3.45
C CYS A 311 19.50 11.04 -2.56
N VAL A 312 18.25 11.10 -3.07
CA VAL A 312 17.06 10.70 -2.34
C VAL A 312 16.98 9.19 -2.18
N LEU A 313 16.55 8.75 -1.00
CA LEU A 313 16.16 7.40 -0.65
C LEU A 313 14.70 7.37 -0.18
N ARG A 314 13.96 6.34 -0.57
CA ARG A 314 12.54 6.20 -0.24
C ARG A 314 12.22 4.79 0.27
N GLY A 315 11.07 4.65 0.98
CA GLY A 315 10.47 3.37 1.35
C GLY A 315 10.85 2.81 2.71
N GLY A 316 11.94 3.26 3.31
CA GLY A 316 12.45 2.65 4.54
C GLY A 316 13.09 1.28 4.31
N SER A 317 13.44 0.56 5.36
CA SER A 317 14.03 -0.76 5.23
C SER A 317 13.83 -1.64 6.46
N PHE A 318 14.24 -2.92 6.35
CA PHE A 318 14.11 -3.97 7.38
C PHE A 318 14.65 -3.58 8.77
N ASN A 319 15.61 -2.67 8.85
CA ASN A 319 16.25 -2.24 10.10
C ASN A 319 15.84 -0.83 10.56
N TYR A 320 14.91 -0.17 9.85
CA TYR A 320 14.36 1.13 10.21
C TYR A 320 12.96 1.01 10.80
N GLY A 321 12.53 2.03 11.57
CA GLY A 321 11.23 2.06 12.24
C GLY A 321 10.06 2.28 11.28
N ALA A 322 8.86 1.97 11.71
CA ALA A 322 7.62 2.16 10.95
C ALA A 322 7.51 3.53 10.29
N ARG A 323 7.84 4.61 11.02
CA ARG A 323 7.79 5.99 10.50
C ARG A 323 8.57 6.19 9.20
N ASN A 324 9.69 5.46 9.04
CA ASN A 324 10.56 5.58 7.87
C ASN A 324 10.01 4.84 6.64
N SER A 325 9.03 3.96 6.84
CA SER A 325 8.37 3.23 5.75
C SER A 325 7.08 3.91 5.27
N ARG A 326 6.74 5.14 5.73
CA ARG A 326 5.60 5.90 5.23
C ARG A 326 5.82 6.33 3.77
N SER A 327 4.75 6.48 3.02
CA SER A 327 4.83 6.93 1.63
C SER A 327 5.55 8.27 1.48
N ALA A 328 5.33 9.22 2.40
CA ALA A 328 5.92 10.55 2.38
C ALA A 328 7.33 10.63 2.94
N ASN A 329 7.77 9.63 3.75
CA ASN A 329 9.06 9.73 4.43
C ASN A 329 10.22 9.78 3.44
N ARG A 330 11.14 10.69 3.68
CA ARG A 330 12.31 10.98 2.87
C ARG A 330 13.58 10.54 3.58
N GLY A 331 14.43 9.86 2.87
CA GLY A 331 15.81 9.59 3.27
C GLY A 331 16.79 10.20 2.27
N ASN A 332 18.05 10.25 2.64
CA ASN A 332 19.09 10.69 1.73
C ASN A 332 20.42 10.00 2.04
N GLY A 333 21.29 9.95 1.05
CA GLY A 333 22.62 9.41 1.18
C GLY A 333 23.59 9.98 0.16
N SER A 334 24.88 9.94 0.49
CA SER A 334 25.92 10.30 -0.48
C SER A 334 25.87 9.34 -1.68
N PRO A 335 26.03 9.82 -2.92
CA PRO A 335 25.98 8.99 -4.12
C PRO A 335 27.02 7.87 -4.18
N VAL A 336 28.03 7.91 -3.32
CA VAL A 336 29.06 6.86 -3.19
C VAL A 336 28.86 5.95 -1.99
N SER A 337 27.91 6.27 -1.10
CA SER A 337 27.63 5.47 0.10
C SER A 337 27.00 4.13 -0.24
N ARG A 338 27.36 3.11 0.52
CA ARG A 338 26.79 1.75 0.43
C ARG A 338 26.36 1.31 1.82
N LEU A 339 25.08 1.04 2.01
CA LEU A 339 24.57 0.47 3.24
C LEU A 339 23.86 -0.86 2.95
N ASN A 340 23.91 -1.75 3.93
CA ASN A 340 23.24 -3.06 3.83
C ASN A 340 21.70 -2.95 3.74
N SER A 341 21.18 -1.75 3.87
CA SER A 341 19.77 -1.40 3.80
C SER A 341 19.35 -0.72 2.50
N ASP A 342 20.30 -0.39 1.59
CA ASP A 342 20.05 0.46 0.44
C ASP A 342 20.14 -0.34 -0.86
N GLY A 343 19.07 -0.31 -1.63
CA GLY A 343 18.90 -0.93 -2.93
C GLY A 343 18.18 0.03 -3.89
N PHE A 344 17.48 -0.48 -4.89
CA PHE A 344 16.73 0.33 -5.85
C PHE A 344 15.73 -0.49 -6.65
N ARG A 345 14.82 0.21 -7.31
CA ARG A 345 14.00 -0.34 -8.41
C ARG A 345 14.15 0.49 -9.66
N LEU A 346 13.79 -0.08 -10.82
CA LEU A 346 13.85 0.61 -12.09
C LEU A 346 12.54 1.34 -12.40
N ALA A 347 12.66 2.43 -13.14
CA ALA A 347 11.58 3.05 -13.88
C ALA A 347 11.91 3.09 -15.37
N ARG A 348 10.87 3.27 -16.21
CA ARG A 348 11.02 3.45 -17.66
C ARG A 348 9.91 4.33 -18.18
N THR A 349 10.24 5.37 -18.92
CA THR A 349 9.27 6.19 -19.65
C THR A 349 8.63 5.39 -20.77
N CYS A 350 7.29 5.54 -21.01
CA CYS A 350 6.54 4.90 -22.09
C CYS A 350 6.92 5.48 -23.46
#